data_6478b121c4163a7c549b682a9176e5ea
#
_entry.id   6478b121c4163a7c549b682a9176e5ea
#
_cell.length_a   1.000
_cell.length_b   1.000
_cell.length_c   1.000
_cell.angle_alpha   90.00
_cell.angle_beta   90.00
_cell.angle_gamma   90.00
#
_symmetry.space_group_name_H-M   'P 1'
#
loop_
_entity.id
_entity.type
_entity.pdbx_description
1 polymer ?
#
loop_
_entity_poly.entity_id
_entity_poly.type
_entity_poly.pdbx_seq_one_letter_code
_entity_poly.pdbx_strand_id
1 'polypeptide(L)'
;MNKFKGKVAVVTGGSRDIGKAISIKLAKEGAKVIVNYNNSESGAKETVAEIKAAGGDAIAVKADVSKLDDIENLKLKAVEAFGDSVDILVNNAGGLFARKTLQELDEDFYDLVMDVNFKSTVFVMQAFEPLMAKGASIINLSSQAARDGGGSGSSLYASSKGAVSTFTRAMAKELGPKGIRVNALCPGLIGTKFHDDFTKDEVRTKVAAGTPLRREGSAAEVADLVVYLASDEASFITGNNVDINGGLAFS
;
A
#
# COMPACT_ATOMS: atom_id res chain seq x y z
N MET A 1 2.21 20.45 10.61
CA MET A 1 0.91 20.80 10.01
C MET A 1 0.00 19.60 10.20
N ASN A 2 -1.20 19.76 10.69
CA ASN A 2 -2.11 18.64 10.99
C ASN A 2 -3.13 18.48 9.84
N LYS A 3 -2.68 18.05 8.67
CA LYS A 3 -3.54 17.87 7.47
C LYS A 3 -4.71 16.91 7.71
N PHE A 4 -4.49 15.93 8.60
CA PHE A 4 -5.46 14.87 8.87
C PHE A 4 -6.01 14.87 10.30
N LYS A 5 -6.02 16.03 10.96
CA LYS A 5 -6.55 16.11 12.33
C LYS A 5 -8.00 15.60 12.39
N GLY A 6 -8.23 14.59 13.22
CA GLY A 6 -9.54 13.94 13.39
C GLY A 6 -9.88 12.90 12.32
N LYS A 7 -9.05 12.72 11.29
CA LYS A 7 -9.23 11.73 10.23
C LYS A 7 -8.79 10.35 10.68
N VAL A 8 -9.43 9.31 10.15
CA VAL A 8 -9.10 7.90 10.39
C VAL A 8 -8.47 7.30 9.15
N ALA A 9 -7.30 6.67 9.33
CA ALA A 9 -6.56 5.99 8.28
C ALA A 9 -6.40 4.50 8.56
N VAL A 10 -6.63 3.65 7.56
CA VAL A 10 -6.36 2.22 7.59
C VAL A 10 -5.19 1.92 6.65
N VAL A 11 -4.15 1.25 7.16
CA VAL A 11 -2.97 0.85 6.38
C VAL A 11 -2.78 -0.65 6.46
N THR A 12 -3.03 -1.36 5.35
CA THR A 12 -2.77 -2.80 5.30
C THR A 12 -1.27 -3.07 5.17
N GLY A 13 -0.76 -4.09 5.88
CA GLY A 13 0.67 -4.35 5.93
C GLY A 13 1.49 -3.20 6.54
N GLY A 14 0.92 -2.49 7.53
CA GLY A 14 1.49 -1.29 8.16
C GLY A 14 2.64 -1.53 9.14
N SER A 15 3.10 -2.76 9.30
CA SER A 15 4.03 -3.15 10.36
C SER A 15 5.52 -2.98 10.03
N ARG A 16 5.90 -2.80 8.78
CA ARG A 16 7.30 -2.69 8.33
C ARG A 16 7.43 -1.91 7.04
N ASP A 17 8.64 -1.56 6.67
CA ASP A 17 9.01 -0.98 5.37
C ASP A 17 8.14 0.21 4.97
N ILE A 18 7.60 0.18 3.74
CA ILE A 18 6.72 1.23 3.19
C ILE A 18 5.49 1.43 4.07
N GLY A 19 4.84 0.32 4.49
CA GLY A 19 3.64 0.40 5.32
C GLY A 19 3.87 1.07 6.69
N LYS A 20 5.00 0.76 7.35
CA LYS A 20 5.42 1.43 8.59
C LYS A 20 5.63 2.92 8.36
N ALA A 21 6.38 3.29 7.31
CA ALA A 21 6.66 4.69 6.98
C ALA A 21 5.37 5.47 6.71
N ILE A 22 4.43 4.88 5.96
CA ILE A 22 3.10 5.46 5.69
C ILE A 22 2.32 5.67 6.99
N SER A 23 2.24 4.64 7.84
CA SER A 23 1.49 4.69 9.10
C SER A 23 2.00 5.81 10.00
N ILE A 24 3.33 5.91 10.18
CA ILE A 24 3.97 6.94 10.98
C ILE A 24 3.73 8.34 10.38
N LYS A 25 3.85 8.48 9.05
CA LYS A 25 3.71 9.78 8.39
C LYS A 25 2.27 10.30 8.46
N LEU A 26 1.27 9.43 8.23
CA LEU A 26 -0.15 9.79 8.38
C LEU A 26 -0.46 10.22 9.82
N ALA A 27 0.07 9.52 10.82
CA ALA A 27 -0.09 9.88 12.22
C ALA A 27 0.57 11.22 12.58
N LYS A 28 1.77 11.51 12.03
CA LYS A 28 2.44 12.82 12.19
C LYS A 28 1.63 13.98 11.61
N GLU A 29 0.83 13.71 10.59
CA GLU A 29 -0.10 14.69 10.01
C GLU A 29 -1.48 14.70 10.71
N GLY A 30 -1.62 13.97 11.84
CA GLY A 30 -2.77 14.05 12.74
C GLY A 30 -3.85 12.99 12.53
N ALA A 31 -3.63 12.00 11.65
CA ALA A 31 -4.56 10.89 11.50
C ALA A 31 -4.49 9.91 12.68
N LYS A 32 -5.63 9.32 13.04
CA LYS A 32 -5.71 8.10 13.84
C LYS A 32 -5.47 6.92 12.92
N VAL A 33 -4.54 6.01 13.25
CA VAL A 33 -4.08 4.99 12.29
C VAL A 33 -4.37 3.58 12.77
N ILE A 34 -5.06 2.81 11.93
CA ILE A 34 -5.17 1.35 12.07
C ILE A 34 -3.99 0.71 11.32
N VAL A 35 -3.05 0.15 12.07
CA VAL A 35 -1.87 -0.56 11.54
C VAL A 35 -2.23 -2.04 11.43
N ASN A 36 -2.62 -2.49 10.23
CA ASN A 36 -2.87 -3.91 10.01
C ASN A 36 -1.56 -4.66 9.80
N TYR A 37 -1.51 -5.88 10.32
CA TYR A 37 -0.43 -6.85 10.11
C TYR A 37 -0.97 -8.28 10.02
N ASN A 38 -0.23 -9.17 9.35
CA ASN A 38 -0.49 -10.61 9.39
C ASN A 38 0.53 -11.32 10.29
N ASN A 39 1.81 -11.33 9.92
CA ASN A 39 2.84 -12.13 10.58
C ASN A 39 3.79 -11.30 11.48
N SER A 40 3.96 -10.00 11.24
CA SER A 40 4.93 -9.15 11.96
C SER A 40 4.29 -8.42 13.13
N GLU A 41 3.97 -9.15 14.20
CA GLU A 41 3.36 -8.56 15.41
C GLU A 41 4.30 -7.58 16.10
N SER A 42 5.58 -7.95 16.26
CA SER A 42 6.58 -7.07 16.87
C SER A 42 6.72 -5.75 16.09
N GLY A 43 6.82 -5.81 14.77
CA GLY A 43 6.90 -4.63 13.93
C GLY A 43 5.64 -3.74 14.01
N ALA A 44 4.45 -4.35 14.13
CA ALA A 44 3.22 -3.59 14.32
C ALA A 44 3.18 -2.89 15.69
N LYS A 45 3.60 -3.58 16.75
CA LYS A 45 3.73 -2.99 18.10
C LYS A 45 4.74 -1.85 18.13
N GLU A 46 5.90 -2.03 17.48
CA GLU A 46 6.92 -0.97 17.33
C GLU A 46 6.37 0.23 16.59
N THR A 47 5.68 0.02 15.47
CA THR A 47 5.07 1.09 14.68
C THR A 47 4.06 1.90 15.52
N VAL A 48 3.19 1.21 16.26
CA VAL A 48 2.21 1.86 17.15
C VAL A 48 2.90 2.59 18.30
N ALA A 49 3.94 1.99 18.90
CA ALA A 49 4.70 2.64 19.97
C ALA A 49 5.38 3.93 19.49
N GLU A 50 5.99 3.91 18.31
CA GLU A 50 6.63 5.09 17.70
C GLU A 50 5.60 6.20 17.41
N ILE A 51 4.42 5.84 16.89
CA ILE A 51 3.33 6.80 16.67
C ILE A 51 2.88 7.44 17.98
N LYS A 52 2.65 6.63 19.02
CA LYS A 52 2.20 7.12 20.34
C LYS A 52 3.26 7.97 21.05
N ALA A 53 4.53 7.59 20.94
CA ALA A 53 5.64 8.38 21.49
C ALA A 53 5.76 9.77 20.83
N ALA A 54 5.34 9.89 19.57
CA ALA A 54 5.26 11.17 18.86
C ALA A 54 3.95 11.96 19.12
N GLY A 55 3.09 11.49 20.01
CA GLY A 55 1.82 12.13 20.36
C GLY A 55 0.66 11.82 19.42
N GLY A 56 0.83 10.86 18.49
CA GLY A 56 -0.23 10.36 17.60
C GLY A 56 -1.08 9.27 18.24
N ASP A 57 -2.11 8.83 17.53
CA ASP A 57 -3.02 7.76 17.96
C ASP A 57 -3.02 6.61 16.94
N ALA A 58 -2.80 5.38 17.41
CA ALA A 58 -2.81 4.21 16.56
C ALA A 58 -3.12 2.93 17.35
N ILE A 59 -3.68 1.95 16.63
CA ILE A 59 -3.83 0.57 17.09
C ILE A 59 -3.22 -0.41 16.07
N ALA A 60 -2.75 -1.55 16.57
CA ALA A 60 -2.33 -2.67 15.73
C ALA A 60 -3.45 -3.72 15.65
N VAL A 61 -3.80 -4.16 14.44
CA VAL A 61 -4.84 -5.18 14.23
C VAL A 61 -4.27 -6.32 13.39
N LYS A 62 -4.28 -7.53 13.95
CA LYS A 62 -3.93 -8.74 13.22
C LYS A 62 -5.07 -9.13 12.28
N ALA A 63 -4.78 -9.24 10.99
CA ALA A 63 -5.69 -9.77 9.99
C ALA A 63 -4.91 -10.20 8.75
N ASP A 64 -5.17 -11.39 8.24
CA ASP A 64 -4.72 -11.84 6.94
C ASP A 64 -5.69 -11.31 5.87
N VAL A 65 -5.29 -10.25 5.19
CA VAL A 65 -6.15 -9.59 4.20
C VAL A 65 -6.43 -10.41 2.92
N SER A 66 -5.87 -11.61 2.80
CA SER A 66 -6.28 -12.59 1.78
C SER A 66 -7.57 -13.36 2.17
N LYS A 67 -8.04 -13.23 3.43
CA LYS A 67 -9.19 -13.92 4.00
C LYS A 67 -10.31 -12.95 4.33
N LEU A 68 -11.52 -13.24 3.85
CA LEU A 68 -12.68 -12.35 4.00
C LEU A 68 -13.09 -12.16 5.46
N ASP A 69 -13.07 -13.22 6.26
CA ASP A 69 -13.42 -13.15 7.69
C ASP A 69 -12.44 -12.24 8.47
N ASP A 70 -11.16 -12.30 8.12
CA ASP A 70 -10.14 -11.45 8.72
C ASP A 70 -10.30 -9.98 8.30
N ILE A 71 -10.69 -9.72 7.05
CA ILE A 71 -11.00 -8.37 6.56
C ILE A 71 -12.20 -7.79 7.33
N GLU A 72 -13.26 -8.57 7.53
CA GLU A 72 -14.42 -8.13 8.31
C GLU A 72 -14.04 -7.86 9.77
N ASN A 73 -13.21 -8.73 10.38
CA ASN A 73 -12.69 -8.47 11.73
C ASN A 73 -11.82 -7.20 11.78
N LEU A 74 -10.99 -6.94 10.76
CA LEU A 74 -10.22 -5.70 10.67
C LEU A 74 -11.12 -4.48 10.66
N LYS A 75 -12.20 -4.52 9.88
CA LYS A 75 -13.21 -3.44 9.82
C LYS A 75 -13.87 -3.23 11.19
N LEU A 76 -14.34 -4.32 11.83
CA LEU A 76 -14.99 -4.23 13.14
C LEU A 76 -14.04 -3.62 14.20
N LYS A 77 -12.77 -4.01 14.21
CA LYS A 77 -11.77 -3.45 15.12
C LYS A 77 -11.43 -1.98 14.82
N ALA A 78 -11.47 -1.58 13.57
CA ALA A 78 -11.29 -0.18 13.20
C ALA A 78 -12.47 0.68 13.71
N VAL A 79 -13.71 0.21 13.52
CA VAL A 79 -14.94 0.88 14.01
C VAL A 79 -14.96 0.94 15.54
N GLU A 80 -14.61 -0.17 16.23
CA GLU A 80 -14.53 -0.21 17.69
C GLU A 80 -13.55 0.85 18.24
N ALA A 81 -12.41 1.04 17.58
CA ALA A 81 -11.35 1.92 18.06
C ALA A 81 -11.61 3.41 17.75
N PHE A 82 -12.08 3.73 16.56
CA PHE A 82 -12.08 5.11 16.05
C PHE A 82 -13.42 5.57 15.44
N GLY A 83 -14.47 4.75 15.53
CA GLY A 83 -15.80 5.06 14.99
C GLY A 83 -15.99 4.56 13.55
N ASP A 84 -17.17 4.81 13.01
CA ASP A 84 -17.68 4.28 11.74
C ASP A 84 -17.32 5.12 10.50
N SER A 85 -16.31 5.98 10.61
CA SER A 85 -15.83 6.79 9.50
C SER A 85 -14.37 6.48 9.20
N VAL A 86 -14.06 6.21 7.93
CA VAL A 86 -12.71 6.03 7.41
C VAL A 86 -12.45 7.04 6.30
N ASP A 87 -11.43 7.87 6.47
CA ASP A 87 -11.10 8.95 5.53
C ASP A 87 -10.00 8.54 4.55
N ILE A 88 -9.08 7.66 4.98
CA ILE A 88 -7.92 7.26 4.21
C ILE A 88 -7.78 5.73 4.28
N LEU A 89 -7.78 5.08 3.13
CA LEU A 89 -7.49 3.66 3.00
C LEU A 89 -6.23 3.45 2.17
N VAL A 90 -5.23 2.78 2.74
CA VAL A 90 -3.99 2.44 2.04
C VAL A 90 -3.87 0.93 1.91
N ASN A 91 -4.10 0.41 0.70
CA ASN A 91 -3.90 -0.99 0.35
C ASN A 91 -2.42 -1.22 0.01
N ASN A 92 -1.61 -1.46 1.04
CA ASN A 92 -0.18 -1.66 0.91
C ASN A 92 0.25 -3.13 1.04
N ALA A 93 -0.54 -3.98 1.68
CA ALA A 93 -0.22 -5.40 1.81
C ALA A 93 0.06 -6.04 0.45
N GLY A 94 1.14 -6.79 0.36
CA GLY A 94 1.57 -7.44 -0.87
C GLY A 94 3.00 -7.97 -0.80
N GLY A 95 3.39 -8.79 -1.77
CA GLY A 95 4.73 -9.37 -1.86
C GLY A 95 4.98 -10.13 -3.14
N LEU A 96 6.26 -10.43 -3.39
CA LEU A 96 6.72 -11.28 -4.49
C LEU A 96 6.67 -12.78 -4.12
N PHE A 97 6.89 -13.09 -2.84
CA PHE A 97 6.94 -14.42 -2.21
C PHE A 97 8.10 -15.30 -2.72
N ALA A 98 8.22 -15.51 -4.02
CA ALA A 98 9.34 -16.18 -4.66
C ALA A 98 9.48 -15.72 -6.12
N ARG A 99 10.62 -16.04 -6.73
CA ARG A 99 10.80 -15.96 -8.17
C ARG A 99 10.62 -17.36 -8.76
N LYS A 100 9.63 -17.51 -9.65
CA LYS A 100 9.34 -18.76 -10.36
C LYS A 100 9.27 -18.49 -11.87
N THR A 101 9.93 -19.34 -12.65
CA THR A 101 9.78 -19.36 -14.11
C THR A 101 8.39 -19.89 -14.49
N LEU A 102 7.98 -19.72 -15.75
CA LEU A 102 6.65 -20.16 -16.20
C LEU A 102 6.41 -21.67 -15.92
N GLN A 103 7.43 -22.51 -16.06
CA GLN A 103 7.34 -23.95 -15.83
C GLN A 103 7.31 -24.34 -14.34
N GLU A 104 7.74 -23.46 -13.45
CA GLU A 104 7.72 -23.67 -12.00
C GLU A 104 6.44 -23.14 -11.33
N LEU A 105 5.59 -22.45 -12.10
CA LEU A 105 4.32 -21.96 -11.57
C LEU A 105 3.36 -23.13 -11.30
N ASP A 106 2.79 -23.12 -10.11
CA ASP A 106 1.72 -24.02 -9.68
C ASP A 106 0.51 -23.19 -9.21
N GLU A 107 -0.62 -23.85 -9.03
CA GLU A 107 -1.89 -23.23 -8.62
C GLU A 107 -1.77 -22.59 -7.24
N ASP A 108 -1.16 -23.27 -6.28
CA ASP A 108 -0.98 -22.73 -4.90
C ASP A 108 -0.18 -21.43 -4.91
N PHE A 109 0.86 -21.35 -5.71
CA PHE A 109 1.65 -20.11 -5.82
C PHE A 109 0.89 -19.01 -6.57
N TYR A 110 0.12 -19.36 -7.58
CA TYR A 110 -0.78 -18.44 -8.27
C TYR A 110 -1.79 -17.84 -7.28
N ASP A 111 -2.49 -18.69 -6.53
CA ASP A 111 -3.48 -18.25 -5.55
C ASP A 111 -2.85 -17.38 -4.47
N LEU A 112 -1.70 -17.79 -3.92
CA LEU A 112 -0.99 -16.99 -2.91
C LEU A 112 -0.69 -15.58 -3.44
N VAL A 113 -0.10 -15.46 -4.63
CA VAL A 113 0.30 -14.17 -5.20
C VAL A 113 -0.93 -13.31 -5.51
N MET A 114 -1.95 -13.89 -6.14
CA MET A 114 -3.16 -13.14 -6.51
C MET A 114 -4.00 -12.78 -5.28
N ASP A 115 -4.14 -13.67 -4.33
CA ASP A 115 -4.92 -13.44 -3.12
C ASP A 115 -4.33 -12.31 -2.27
N VAL A 116 -3.03 -12.35 -2.05
CA VAL A 116 -2.41 -11.32 -1.20
C VAL A 116 -2.23 -9.98 -1.92
N ASN A 117 -1.93 -9.96 -3.23
CA ASN A 117 -1.65 -8.69 -3.94
C ASN A 117 -2.88 -8.02 -4.54
N PHE A 118 -3.85 -8.81 -5.04
CA PHE A 118 -4.99 -8.24 -5.78
C PHE A 118 -6.33 -8.48 -5.10
N LYS A 119 -6.69 -9.73 -4.77
CA LYS A 119 -7.95 -10.05 -4.08
C LYS A 119 -8.09 -9.26 -2.77
N SER A 120 -6.99 -9.15 -1.99
CA SER A 120 -6.97 -8.33 -0.79
C SER A 120 -7.36 -6.88 -1.05
N THR A 121 -6.80 -6.26 -2.10
CA THR A 121 -7.12 -4.88 -2.49
C THR A 121 -8.61 -4.71 -2.80
N VAL A 122 -9.20 -5.67 -3.53
CA VAL A 122 -10.63 -5.65 -3.90
C VAL A 122 -11.51 -5.72 -2.65
N PHE A 123 -11.29 -6.72 -1.81
CA PHE A 123 -12.20 -6.99 -0.69
C PHE A 123 -11.97 -6.08 0.52
N VAL A 124 -10.76 -5.57 0.73
CA VAL A 124 -10.53 -4.51 1.71
C VAL A 124 -11.25 -3.23 1.27
N MET A 125 -11.17 -2.84 0.00
CA MET A 125 -11.96 -1.71 -0.51
C MET A 125 -13.46 -1.94 -0.33
N GLN A 126 -13.97 -3.12 -0.69
CA GLN A 126 -15.39 -3.46 -0.53
C GLN A 126 -15.85 -3.35 0.94
N ALA A 127 -15.04 -3.81 1.89
CA ALA A 127 -15.37 -3.78 3.30
C ALA A 127 -15.37 -2.36 3.89
N PHE A 128 -14.43 -1.50 3.46
CA PHE A 128 -14.26 -0.18 4.03
C PHE A 128 -15.00 0.94 3.27
N GLU A 129 -15.33 0.76 2.00
CA GLU A 129 -16.03 1.78 1.19
C GLU A 129 -17.32 2.29 1.85
N PRO A 130 -18.18 1.45 2.47
CA PRO A 130 -19.38 1.94 3.13
C PRO A 130 -19.12 2.88 4.33
N LEU A 131 -17.90 2.87 4.88
CA LEU A 131 -17.46 3.78 5.95
C LEU A 131 -16.81 5.06 5.41
N MET A 132 -16.74 5.22 4.09
CA MET A 132 -16.04 6.35 3.46
C MET A 132 -17.04 7.37 2.92
N ALA A 133 -16.84 8.63 3.30
CA ALA A 133 -17.65 9.74 2.86
C ALA A 133 -16.96 10.59 1.79
N LYS A 134 -17.67 11.58 1.25
CA LYS A 134 -17.10 12.59 0.33
C LYS A 134 -15.83 13.21 0.92
N GLY A 135 -14.78 13.25 0.12
CA GLY A 135 -13.44 13.72 0.50
C GLY A 135 -12.49 12.61 0.91
N ALA A 136 -12.96 11.38 1.08
CA ALA A 136 -12.10 10.25 1.38
C ALA A 136 -11.15 9.90 0.21
N SER A 137 -10.03 9.24 0.55
CA SER A 137 -9.00 8.88 -0.41
C SER A 137 -8.55 7.44 -0.23
N ILE A 138 -8.50 6.69 -1.33
CA ILE A 138 -8.00 5.32 -1.39
C ILE A 138 -6.68 5.33 -2.17
N ILE A 139 -5.64 4.75 -1.59
CA ILE A 139 -4.32 4.64 -2.21
C ILE A 139 -3.91 3.17 -2.28
N ASN A 140 -3.71 2.67 -3.49
CA ASN A 140 -3.31 1.30 -3.76
C ASN A 140 -1.82 1.21 -4.07
N LEU A 141 -1.08 0.30 -3.45
CA LEU A 141 0.32 0.06 -3.80
C LEU A 141 0.38 -0.93 -4.97
N SER A 142 0.56 -0.38 -6.17
CA SER A 142 0.95 -1.12 -7.36
C SER A 142 2.49 -1.32 -7.36
N SER A 143 3.12 -1.28 -8.50
CA SER A 143 4.58 -1.41 -8.67
C SER A 143 4.97 -0.94 -10.07
N GLN A 144 6.23 -0.54 -10.26
CA GLN A 144 6.80 -0.42 -11.59
C GLN A 144 6.72 -1.73 -12.37
N ALA A 145 6.82 -2.88 -11.70
CA ALA A 145 6.65 -4.19 -12.35
C ALA A 145 5.33 -4.33 -13.11
N ALA A 146 4.29 -3.58 -12.73
CA ALA A 146 3.03 -3.51 -13.48
C ALA A 146 3.17 -2.83 -14.86
N ARG A 147 4.27 -2.11 -15.09
CA ARG A 147 4.56 -1.38 -16.35
C ARG A 147 5.44 -2.20 -17.28
N ASP A 148 6.51 -2.78 -16.72
CA ASP A 148 7.60 -3.40 -17.48
C ASP A 148 7.66 -4.93 -17.35
N GLY A 149 6.76 -5.54 -16.57
CA GLY A 149 6.73 -6.99 -16.31
C GLY A 149 7.68 -7.42 -15.18
N GLY A 150 8.50 -6.51 -14.67
CA GLY A 150 9.46 -6.78 -13.60
C GLY A 150 10.64 -7.64 -14.04
N GLY A 151 11.41 -8.14 -13.09
CA GLY A 151 12.55 -9.01 -13.37
C GLY A 151 12.16 -10.47 -13.61
N SER A 152 13.09 -11.29 -14.09
CA SER A 152 12.88 -12.72 -14.32
C SER A 152 12.24 -13.41 -13.11
N GLY A 153 11.26 -14.27 -13.35
CA GLY A 153 10.53 -15.03 -12.33
C GLY A 153 9.53 -14.20 -11.50
N SER A 154 9.19 -12.98 -11.92
CA SER A 154 8.20 -12.13 -11.22
C SER A 154 6.87 -11.95 -11.97
N SER A 155 6.59 -12.79 -12.95
CA SER A 155 5.44 -12.62 -13.85
C SER A 155 4.10 -12.51 -13.13
N LEU A 156 3.81 -13.39 -12.16
CA LEU A 156 2.57 -13.34 -11.38
C LEU A 156 2.49 -12.09 -10.52
N TYR A 157 3.60 -11.71 -9.86
CA TYR A 157 3.65 -10.45 -9.12
C TYR A 157 3.36 -9.25 -10.02
N ALA A 158 4.05 -9.15 -11.16
CA ALA A 158 3.84 -8.07 -12.12
C ALA A 158 2.39 -8.03 -12.61
N SER A 159 1.82 -9.19 -12.95
CA SER A 159 0.42 -9.31 -13.37
C SER A 159 -0.56 -8.89 -12.28
N SER A 160 -0.34 -9.30 -11.03
CA SER A 160 -1.18 -8.90 -9.90
C SER A 160 -1.14 -7.38 -9.67
N LYS A 161 0.04 -6.76 -9.82
CA LYS A 161 0.19 -5.30 -9.70
C LYS A 161 -0.38 -4.56 -10.91
N GLY A 162 -0.35 -5.16 -12.10
CA GLY A 162 -1.10 -4.69 -13.27
C GLY A 162 -2.61 -4.69 -13.05
N ALA A 163 -3.13 -5.76 -12.44
CA ALA A 163 -4.54 -5.84 -12.04
C ALA A 163 -4.92 -4.72 -11.05
N VAL A 164 -4.10 -4.47 -10.01
CA VAL A 164 -4.29 -3.33 -9.07
C VAL A 164 -4.34 -2.00 -9.81
N SER A 165 -3.44 -1.78 -10.77
CA SER A 165 -3.40 -0.54 -11.55
C SER A 165 -4.66 -0.32 -12.40
N THR A 166 -5.18 -1.37 -13.01
CA THR A 166 -6.41 -1.29 -13.81
C THR A 166 -7.64 -1.14 -12.91
N PHE A 167 -7.70 -1.90 -11.81
CA PHE A 167 -8.77 -1.81 -10.82
C PHE A 167 -8.86 -0.42 -10.20
N THR A 168 -7.73 0.24 -9.93
CA THR A 168 -7.68 1.63 -9.46
C THR A 168 -8.41 2.59 -10.40
N ARG A 169 -8.20 2.45 -11.71
CA ARG A 169 -8.91 3.29 -12.72
C ARG A 169 -10.40 3.01 -12.76
N ALA A 170 -10.80 1.75 -12.64
CA ALA A 170 -12.21 1.37 -12.60
C ALA A 170 -12.90 1.95 -11.37
N MET A 171 -12.31 1.79 -10.19
CA MET A 171 -12.86 2.30 -8.93
C MET A 171 -12.87 3.83 -8.86
N ALA A 172 -11.92 4.51 -9.48
CA ALA A 172 -11.94 5.96 -9.59
C ALA A 172 -13.18 6.47 -10.36
N LYS A 173 -13.61 5.75 -11.39
CA LYS A 173 -14.85 6.07 -12.13
C LYS A 173 -16.11 5.76 -11.31
N GLU A 174 -16.10 4.65 -10.59
CA GLU A 174 -17.25 4.19 -9.80
C GLU A 174 -17.46 5.04 -8.54
N LEU A 175 -16.38 5.35 -7.82
CA LEU A 175 -16.45 6.05 -6.53
C LEU A 175 -16.32 7.58 -6.67
N GLY A 176 -15.85 8.07 -7.81
CA GLY A 176 -15.75 9.49 -8.12
C GLY A 176 -17.05 10.28 -7.91
N PRO A 177 -18.22 9.79 -8.40
CA PRO A 177 -19.51 10.43 -8.14
C PRO A 177 -19.87 10.55 -6.64
N LYS A 178 -19.32 9.68 -5.78
CA LYS A 178 -19.45 9.77 -4.32
C LYS A 178 -18.45 10.76 -3.69
N GLY A 179 -17.56 11.36 -4.49
CA GLY A 179 -16.49 12.25 -4.03
C GLY A 179 -15.33 11.53 -3.36
N ILE A 180 -15.16 10.24 -3.61
CA ILE A 180 -14.04 9.41 -3.13
C ILE A 180 -12.99 9.32 -4.23
N ARG A 181 -11.73 9.65 -3.92
CA ARG A 181 -10.62 9.55 -4.88
C ARG A 181 -9.91 8.21 -4.74
N VAL A 182 -9.52 7.61 -5.85
CA VAL A 182 -8.80 6.33 -5.87
C VAL A 182 -7.58 6.47 -6.76
N ASN A 183 -6.39 6.32 -6.19
CA ASN A 183 -5.13 6.41 -6.93
C ASN A 183 -4.22 5.21 -6.57
N ALA A 184 -3.26 4.92 -7.43
CA ALA A 184 -2.22 3.94 -7.12
C ALA A 184 -0.83 4.59 -7.19
N LEU A 185 0.11 4.04 -6.42
CA LEU A 185 1.53 4.30 -6.55
C LEU A 185 2.20 3.13 -7.25
N CYS A 186 3.16 3.45 -8.11
CA CYS A 186 4.02 2.48 -8.78
C CYS A 186 5.48 2.69 -8.32
N PRO A 187 5.86 2.18 -7.12
CA PRO A 187 7.24 2.28 -6.67
C PRO A 187 8.19 1.50 -7.57
N GLY A 188 9.37 2.09 -7.81
CA GLY A 188 10.51 1.41 -8.41
C GLY A 188 11.35 0.68 -7.35
N LEU A 189 12.67 0.80 -7.46
CA LEU A 189 13.58 0.23 -6.48
C LEU A 189 13.57 1.07 -5.19
N ILE A 190 12.95 0.57 -4.14
CA ILE A 190 12.86 1.22 -2.82
C ILE A 190 13.66 0.39 -1.80
N GLY A 191 14.56 1.01 -1.06
CA GLY A 191 15.39 0.37 -0.03
C GLY A 191 14.53 -0.19 1.11
N THR A 192 14.18 -1.47 1.02
CA THR A 192 13.30 -2.19 1.93
C THR A 192 13.70 -3.66 2.02
N LYS A 193 13.24 -4.34 3.06
CA LYS A 193 13.43 -5.79 3.24
C LYS A 193 12.99 -6.61 2.02
N PHE A 194 11.99 -6.14 1.27
CA PHE A 194 11.59 -6.79 0.02
C PHE A 194 12.78 -6.95 -0.95
N HIS A 195 13.60 -5.91 -1.11
CA HIS A 195 14.76 -5.99 -1.99
C HIS A 195 15.93 -6.72 -1.34
N ASP A 196 16.06 -6.69 -0.02
CA ASP A 196 17.04 -7.49 0.71
C ASP A 196 16.78 -8.99 0.51
N ASP A 197 15.50 -9.41 0.52
CA ASP A 197 15.11 -10.81 0.38
C ASP A 197 15.11 -11.29 -1.09
N PHE A 198 14.77 -10.43 -2.07
CA PHE A 198 14.46 -10.86 -3.45
C PHE A 198 15.35 -10.27 -4.54
N THR A 199 16.32 -9.40 -4.19
CA THR A 199 17.18 -8.75 -5.18
C THR A 199 18.64 -8.83 -4.74
N LYS A 200 19.48 -9.52 -5.51
CA LYS A 200 20.93 -9.60 -5.25
C LYS A 200 21.55 -8.21 -5.24
N ASP A 201 22.51 -7.97 -4.37
CA ASP A 201 23.17 -6.65 -4.19
C ASP A 201 23.74 -6.09 -5.49
N GLU A 202 24.34 -6.94 -6.33
CA GLU A 202 24.88 -6.52 -7.62
C GLU A 202 23.79 -6.03 -8.57
N VAL A 203 22.62 -6.71 -8.58
CA VAL A 203 21.45 -6.31 -9.37
C VAL A 203 20.87 -5.00 -8.83
N ARG A 204 20.78 -4.88 -7.51
CA ARG A 204 20.30 -3.68 -6.81
C ARG A 204 21.17 -2.47 -7.14
N THR A 205 22.51 -2.62 -7.02
CA THR A 205 23.47 -1.59 -7.37
C THR A 205 23.36 -1.19 -8.85
N LYS A 206 23.23 -2.17 -9.77
CA LYS A 206 23.09 -1.91 -11.20
C LYS A 206 21.78 -1.16 -11.51
N VAL A 207 20.66 -1.55 -10.91
CA VAL A 207 19.36 -0.89 -11.10
C VAL A 207 19.41 0.53 -10.54
N ALA A 208 19.95 0.74 -9.33
CA ALA A 208 20.13 2.06 -8.74
C ALA A 208 21.01 2.97 -9.63
N ALA A 209 22.12 2.46 -10.11
CA ALA A 209 22.99 3.19 -11.05
C ALA A 209 22.34 3.44 -12.42
N GLY A 210 21.33 2.65 -12.81
CA GLY A 210 20.55 2.81 -14.04
C GLY A 210 19.44 3.85 -13.93
N THR A 211 18.99 4.18 -12.72
CA THR A 211 17.98 5.24 -12.56
C THR A 211 18.55 6.61 -12.90
N PRO A 212 17.81 7.53 -13.50
CA PRO A 212 18.25 8.92 -13.66
C PRO A 212 18.73 9.58 -12.36
N LEU A 213 18.06 9.30 -11.21
CA LEU A 213 18.46 9.84 -9.91
C LEU A 213 19.64 9.08 -9.25
N ARG A 214 20.16 8.01 -9.89
CA ARG A 214 21.35 7.27 -9.49
C ARG A 214 21.32 6.71 -8.07
N ARG A 215 20.14 6.42 -7.54
CA ARG A 215 19.95 5.86 -6.20
C ARG A 215 18.66 5.07 -6.09
N GLU A 216 18.55 4.34 -5.02
CA GLU A 216 17.26 3.80 -4.56
C GLU A 216 16.38 4.91 -3.98
N GLY A 217 15.07 4.73 -4.04
CA GLY A 217 14.12 5.49 -3.24
C GLY A 217 14.07 4.97 -1.80
N SER A 218 13.47 5.75 -0.93
CA SER A 218 13.23 5.39 0.46
C SER A 218 11.73 5.17 0.74
N ALA A 219 11.43 4.38 1.77
CA ALA A 219 10.06 4.23 2.26
C ALA A 219 9.42 5.58 2.68
N ALA A 220 10.24 6.51 3.17
CA ALA A 220 9.79 7.84 3.54
C ALA A 220 9.31 8.65 2.33
N GLU A 221 9.99 8.57 1.18
CA GLU A 221 9.58 9.26 -0.05
C GLU A 221 8.24 8.70 -0.57
N VAL A 222 8.03 7.38 -0.46
CA VAL A 222 6.73 6.76 -0.78
C VAL A 222 5.64 7.26 0.17
N ALA A 223 5.93 7.35 1.47
CA ALA A 223 4.99 7.84 2.46
C ALA A 223 4.62 9.32 2.23
N ASP A 224 5.57 10.16 1.81
CA ASP A 224 5.31 11.56 1.47
C ASP A 224 4.32 11.69 0.30
N LEU A 225 4.47 10.87 -0.73
CA LEU A 225 3.53 10.83 -1.86
C LEU A 225 2.14 10.32 -1.44
N VAL A 226 2.07 9.31 -0.54
CA VAL A 226 0.79 8.85 0.03
C VAL A 226 0.09 9.98 0.76
N VAL A 227 0.79 10.72 1.63
CA VAL A 227 0.24 11.88 2.36
C VAL A 227 -0.27 12.95 1.40
N TYR A 228 0.48 13.27 0.34
CA TYR A 228 0.03 14.20 -0.68
C TYR A 228 -1.26 13.73 -1.36
N LEU A 229 -1.29 12.49 -1.87
CA LEU A 229 -2.48 11.94 -2.55
C LEU A 229 -3.69 11.77 -1.61
N ALA A 230 -3.46 11.56 -0.31
CA ALA A 230 -4.53 11.49 0.68
C ALA A 230 -5.12 12.88 1.02
N SER A 231 -4.35 13.95 0.84
CA SER A 231 -4.72 15.31 1.23
C SER A 231 -5.65 16.01 0.23
N ASP A 232 -6.24 17.13 0.68
CA ASP A 232 -7.07 18.02 -0.17
C ASP A 232 -6.25 18.70 -1.28
N GLU A 233 -4.92 18.78 -1.12
CA GLU A 233 -4.01 19.30 -2.16
C GLU A 233 -4.06 18.46 -3.45
N ALA A 234 -4.47 17.18 -3.36
CA ALA A 234 -4.68 16.26 -4.47
C ALA A 234 -6.17 16.12 -4.88
N SER A 235 -7.03 17.10 -4.55
CA SER A 235 -8.49 17.01 -4.72
C SER A 235 -8.96 16.78 -6.15
N PHE A 236 -8.14 17.09 -7.17
CA PHE A 236 -8.45 16.84 -8.58
C PHE A 236 -7.65 15.67 -9.19
N ILE A 237 -7.03 14.82 -8.33
CA ILE A 237 -6.25 13.66 -8.75
C ILE A 237 -7.00 12.39 -8.37
N THR A 238 -7.51 11.66 -9.37
CA THR A 238 -8.13 10.34 -9.21
C THR A 238 -7.91 9.48 -10.45
N GLY A 239 -7.84 8.17 -10.30
CA GLY A 239 -7.61 7.21 -11.39
C GLY A 239 -6.15 7.15 -11.88
N ASN A 240 -5.23 7.83 -11.21
CA ASN A 240 -3.83 7.85 -11.60
C ASN A 240 -3.06 6.67 -11.00
N ASN A 241 -2.09 6.20 -11.78
CA ASN A 241 -1.04 5.30 -11.32
C ASN A 241 0.26 6.12 -11.31
N VAL A 242 0.63 6.66 -10.16
CA VAL A 242 1.74 7.61 -10.03
C VAL A 242 3.06 6.87 -9.87
N ASP A 243 3.97 7.09 -10.80
CA ASP A 243 5.30 6.50 -10.73
C ASP A 243 6.16 7.22 -9.67
N ILE A 244 6.80 6.42 -8.79
CA ILE A 244 7.80 6.87 -7.83
C ILE A 244 9.02 5.94 -7.93
N ASN A 245 9.80 6.12 -8.99
CA ASN A 245 10.79 5.16 -9.47
C ASN A 245 12.16 5.79 -9.83
N GLY A 246 12.39 7.03 -9.46
CA GLY A 246 13.65 7.74 -9.77
C GLY A 246 13.89 8.00 -11.25
N GLY A 247 12.81 7.92 -12.08
CA GLY A 247 12.89 8.08 -13.53
C GLY A 247 13.25 6.79 -14.29
N LEU A 248 13.17 5.62 -13.64
CA LEU A 248 13.52 4.35 -14.27
C LEU A 248 12.55 3.95 -15.39
N ALA A 249 11.30 4.35 -15.30
CA ALA A 249 10.30 4.23 -16.36
C ALA A 249 9.36 5.44 -16.36
N PHE A 250 8.78 5.71 -17.54
CA PHE A 250 7.84 6.79 -17.75
C PHE A 250 6.49 6.21 -18.19
N SER A 251 5.39 6.67 -17.60
CA SER A 251 4.01 6.29 -17.96
C SER A 251 3.40 7.25 -18.97
#